data_3688f6a3448389b4e5a6ae99adf02ae4
#
_entry.id   3688f6a3448389b4e5a6ae99adf02ae4
#
_cell.length_a   1.000
_cell.length_b   1.000
_cell.length_c   1.000
_cell.angle_alpha   90.00
_cell.angle_beta   90.00
_cell.angle_gamma   90.00
#
_symmetry.space_group_name_H-M   'P 1'
#
loop_
_entity.id
_entity.type
_entity.pdbx_description
1 polymer ?
#
loop_
_entity_poly.entity_id
_entity_poly.type
_entity_poly.pdbx_seq_one_letter_code
_entity_poly.pdbx_strand_id
1 'polypeptide(L)' 'MPKKKPIKKHSVRANLHVKELTKAGSSLDLEIFANKEKIGTLILGSGSLFWFGKGRQKRKRIAWTRFAQMMDKLAYPNG' A
#
# COMPACT_ATOMS: atom_id res chain seq x y z
N MET A 1 13.56 -34.23 -6.99
CA MET A 1 12.77 -33.04 -7.10
C MET A 1 13.33 -31.90 -6.30
N PRO A 2 13.52 -30.82 -6.95
CA PRO A 2 14.08 -29.70 -6.20
C PRO A 2 13.08 -29.24 -5.14
N LYS A 3 13.62 -29.00 -4.00
CA LYS A 3 12.80 -28.50 -2.94
C LYS A 3 12.43 -27.07 -3.24
N LYS A 4 11.17 -26.80 -3.26
CA LYS A 4 10.74 -25.45 -3.45
C LYS A 4 11.02 -24.63 -2.24
N LYS A 5 11.54 -23.46 -2.48
CA LYS A 5 11.64 -22.53 -1.39
C LYS A 5 10.25 -22.18 -0.90
N PRO A 6 10.09 -22.00 0.40
CA PRO A 6 8.81 -21.53 0.88
C PRO A 6 8.55 -20.18 0.23
N ILE A 7 7.44 -20.08 -0.46
CA ILE A 7 7.06 -18.85 -1.09
C ILE A 7 6.23 -18.07 -0.10
N LYS A 8 6.62 -16.83 0.13
CA LYS A 8 5.80 -15.97 0.96
C LYS A 8 4.47 -15.77 0.28
N LYS A 9 3.44 -16.10 1.00
CA LYS A 9 2.10 -15.85 0.53
C LYS A 9 1.74 -14.43 0.85
N HIS A 10 1.45 -13.67 -0.18
CA HIS A 10 1.01 -12.29 0.01
C HIS A 10 -0.47 -12.21 -0.22
N SER A 11 -1.11 -11.36 0.52
CA SER A 11 -2.52 -11.08 0.31
C SER A 11 -2.79 -9.64 0.63
N VAL A 12 -3.83 -9.10 0.03
CA VAL A 12 -4.25 -7.73 0.25
C VAL A 12 -5.72 -7.74 0.56
N ARG A 13 -6.08 -7.18 1.70
CA ARG A 13 -7.48 -7.03 2.08
C ARG A 13 -7.87 -5.59 1.85
N ALA A 14 -8.92 -5.38 1.10
CA ALA A 14 -9.37 -4.05 0.75
C ALA A 14 -10.70 -3.74 1.45
N ASN A 15 -10.77 -2.55 2.01
CA ASN A 15 -12.00 -2.05 2.63
C ASN A 15 -12.32 -0.70 2.03
N LEU A 16 -13.43 -0.62 1.34
CA LEU A 16 -13.85 0.62 0.70
C LEU A 16 -14.89 1.28 1.59
N HIS A 17 -14.56 2.47 2.07
CA HIS A 17 -15.47 3.16 2.99
C HIS A 17 -16.54 3.95 2.26
N VAL A 18 -16.22 4.48 1.09
CA VAL A 18 -17.20 5.12 0.24
C VAL A 18 -16.91 4.76 -1.20
N LYS A 19 -17.90 4.94 -2.06
CA LYS A 19 -17.77 4.46 -3.43
C LYS A 19 -16.84 5.29 -4.29
N GLU A 20 -16.73 6.58 -4.02
CA GLU A 20 -15.89 7.44 -4.83
C GLU A 20 -14.76 8.01 -4.01
N LEU A 21 -13.54 7.82 -4.48
CA LEU A 21 -12.38 8.34 -3.77
C LEU A 21 -12.14 9.81 -4.04
N THR A 22 -12.92 10.40 -4.95
CA THR A 22 -12.79 11.82 -5.23
C THR A 22 -13.51 12.69 -4.22
N LYS A 23 -14.40 12.11 -3.43
CA LYS A 23 -15.13 12.88 -2.44
C LYS A 23 -14.33 13.03 -1.17
N ALA A 24 -14.53 14.15 -0.51
CA ALA A 24 -13.90 14.37 0.78
C ALA A 24 -14.35 13.29 1.76
N GLY A 25 -13.42 12.77 2.51
CA GLY A 25 -13.72 11.71 3.46
C GLY A 25 -13.75 10.32 2.87
N SER A 26 -13.60 10.21 1.55
CA SER A 26 -13.54 8.91 0.90
C SER A 26 -12.18 8.27 1.11
N SER A 27 -12.17 6.98 1.30
CA SER A 27 -10.90 6.28 1.38
C SER A 27 -11.07 4.82 1.03
N LEU A 28 -9.97 4.23 0.59
CA LEU A 28 -9.86 2.79 0.38
C LEU A 28 -8.68 2.32 1.19
N ASP A 29 -8.94 1.42 2.11
CA ASP A 29 -7.89 0.91 2.98
C ASP A 29 -7.45 -0.46 2.47
N LEU A 30 -6.14 -0.60 2.28
CA LEU A 30 -5.56 -1.86 1.86
C LEU A 30 -4.62 -2.37 2.94
N GLU A 31 -4.95 -3.52 3.49
CA GLU A 31 -4.09 -4.17 4.46
C GLU A 31 -3.28 -5.23 3.75
N ILE A 32 -1.97 -5.14 3.84
CA ILE A 32 -1.08 -5.99 3.08
C ILE A 32 -0.42 -6.98 4.01
N PHE A 33 -0.53 -8.25 3.66
CA PHE A 33 -0.03 -9.34 4.49
C PHE A 33 1.00 -10.17 3.74
N ALA A 34 1.94 -10.69 4.49
CA ALA A 34 2.88 -11.70 3.99
C ALA A 34 2.86 -12.84 5.00
N ASN A 35 2.47 -14.02 4.55
CA ASN A 35 2.36 -15.18 5.44
C ASN A 35 1.51 -14.90 6.66
N LYS A 36 0.37 -14.26 6.43
CA LYS A 36 -0.59 -13.93 7.49
C LYS A 36 -0.12 -12.86 8.47
N GLU A 37 1.02 -12.28 8.21
CA GLU A 37 1.52 -11.20 9.05
C GLU A 37 1.33 -9.88 8.30
N LYS A 38 0.70 -8.92 8.94
CA LYS A 38 0.46 -7.63 8.30
C LYS A 38 1.76 -6.85 8.20
N ILE A 39 2.15 -6.53 6.99
CA ILE A 39 3.40 -5.81 6.76
C ILE A 39 3.17 -4.33 6.50
N GLY A 40 1.94 -3.94 6.24
CA GLY A 40 1.65 -2.52 6.09
C GLY A 40 0.19 -2.28 5.76
N THR A 41 -0.19 -1.02 5.84
CA THR A 41 -1.53 -0.58 5.48
C THR A 41 -1.42 0.66 4.62
N LEU A 42 -2.15 0.66 3.54
CA LEU A 42 -2.18 1.75 2.59
C LEU A 42 -3.58 2.33 2.59
N ILE A 43 -3.69 3.62 2.87
CA ILE A 43 -4.99 4.29 2.86
C ILE A 43 -4.98 5.25 1.69
N LEU A 44 -5.85 5.01 0.73
CA LEU A 44 -5.89 5.78 -0.50
C LEU A 44 -6.98 6.82 -0.43
N GLY A 45 -6.62 8.07 -0.62
CA GLY A 45 -7.56 9.17 -0.69
C GLY A 45 -7.51 9.84 -2.05
N SER A 46 -8.21 10.96 -2.17
CA SER A 46 -8.28 11.67 -3.45
C SER A 46 -7.00 12.45 -3.77
N GLY A 47 -6.35 13.00 -2.75
CA GLY A 47 -5.17 13.85 -2.99
C GLY A 47 -3.86 13.25 -2.53
N SER A 48 -3.93 12.18 -1.75
CA SER A 48 -2.73 11.58 -1.19
C SER A 48 -3.05 10.20 -0.68
N LEU A 49 -1.99 9.50 -0.30
CA LEU A 49 -2.17 8.24 0.40
C LEU A 49 -1.49 8.34 1.76
N PHE A 50 -1.83 7.43 2.64
CA PHE A 50 -1.17 7.31 3.94
C PHE A 50 -0.59 5.90 4.04
N TRP A 51 0.59 5.81 4.59
CA TRP A 51 1.27 4.54 4.76
C TRP A 51 1.54 4.27 6.23
N PHE A 52 1.13 3.09 6.68
CA PHE A 52 1.51 2.56 7.97
C PHE A 52 2.44 1.40 7.72
N GLY A 53 3.67 1.49 8.16
CA GLY A 53 4.58 0.37 8.08
C GLY A 53 4.30 -0.63 9.19
N LYS A 54 4.94 -1.77 9.10
CA LYS A 54 4.80 -2.79 10.12
C LYS A 54 5.26 -2.25 11.47
N GLY A 55 4.41 -2.43 12.47
CA GLY A 55 4.74 -1.98 13.81
C GLY A 55 4.77 -0.48 14.00
N ARG A 56 4.39 0.29 13.00
CA ARG A 56 4.37 1.73 13.13
C ARG A 56 3.01 2.20 13.59
N GLN A 57 3.00 3.20 14.43
CA GLN A 57 1.75 3.74 14.94
C GLN A 57 1.36 5.04 14.26
N LYS A 58 2.31 5.71 13.63
CA LYS A 58 2.02 6.96 12.94
C LYS A 58 2.05 6.73 11.45
N ARG A 59 1.00 7.23 10.80
CA ARG A 59 0.93 7.14 9.35
C ARG A 59 1.73 8.27 8.73
N LYS A 60 2.20 8.03 7.52
CA LYS A 60 2.90 9.03 6.76
C LYS A 60 2.08 9.39 5.55
N ARG A 61 1.86 10.67 5.38
CA ARG A 61 1.11 11.17 4.24
C ARG A 61 2.05 11.33 3.06
N ILE A 62 1.61 10.82 1.92
CA ILE A 62 2.39 10.92 0.69
C ILE A 62 1.47 11.43 -0.40
N ALA A 63 1.78 12.60 -0.96
CA ALA A 63 0.99 13.13 -2.04
C ALA A 63 1.14 12.26 -3.27
N TRP A 64 0.08 12.19 -4.08
CA TRP A 64 0.10 11.31 -5.24
C TRP A 64 1.22 11.62 -6.22
N THR A 65 1.55 12.89 -6.41
CA THR A 65 2.65 13.27 -7.28
C THR A 65 3.98 12.72 -6.76
N ARG A 66 4.19 12.83 -5.46
CA ARG A 66 5.40 12.30 -4.86
C ARG A 66 5.44 10.78 -4.95
N PHE A 67 4.31 10.16 -4.74
CA PHE A 67 4.22 8.71 -4.86
C PHE A 67 4.59 8.25 -6.26
N ALA A 68 4.08 8.94 -7.28
CA ALA A 68 4.41 8.60 -8.66
C ALA A 68 5.90 8.73 -8.93
N GLN A 69 6.52 9.80 -8.43
CA GLN A 69 7.94 10.00 -8.60
C GLN A 69 8.76 8.89 -7.94
N MET A 70 8.34 8.50 -6.75
CA MET A 70 9.02 7.41 -6.05
C MET A 70 8.89 6.10 -6.79
N MET A 71 7.69 5.83 -7.28
CA MET A 71 7.46 4.58 -8.00
C MET A 71 8.24 4.55 -9.31
N ASP A 72 8.33 5.68 -9.99
CA ASP A 72 9.13 5.74 -11.21
C ASP A 72 10.59 5.44 -10.95
N LYS A 73 11.12 5.96 -9.85
CA LYS A 73 12.50 5.67 -9.50
C LYS A 73 12.72 4.20 -9.19
N LEU A 74 11.76 3.59 -8.52
CA LEU A 74 11.87 2.18 -8.18
C LEU A 74 11.68 1.29 -9.40
N ALA A 75 10.72 1.63 -10.26
CA ALA A 75 10.38 0.79 -11.39
C ALA A 75 11.34 1.00 -12.56
N TYR A 76 11.81 2.23 -12.75
CA TYR A 76 12.64 2.59 -13.88
C TYR A 76 13.89 3.32 -13.42
N PRO A 77 14.81 2.60 -12.77
CA PRO A 77 15.97 3.29 -12.18
C PRO A 77 16.88 3.95 -13.19
N ASN A 78 16.83 3.53 -14.44
CA ASN A 78 17.70 4.08 -15.47
C ASN A 78 16.98 4.95 -16.47
N GLY A 79 15.80 5.32 -16.18
CA GLY A 79 15.08 6.08 -17.13
C GLY A 79 13.83 6.66 -16.71
#